data_c75e453996c891c0fe3683a888f5411c
#
_entry.id   c75e453996c891c0fe3683a888f5411c
#
_cell.length_a   1.000
_cell.length_b   1.000
_cell.length_c   1.000
_cell.angle_alpha   90.00
_cell.angle_beta   90.00
_cell.angle_gamma   90.00
#
_symmetry.space_group_name_H-M   'P 1'
#
loop_
_entity.id
_entity.type
_entity.pdbx_description
1 polymer ?
#
loop_
_entity_poly.entity_id
_entity_poly.type
_entity_poly.pdbx_seq_one_letter_code
_entity_poly.pdbx_strand_id
1 'polypeptide(L)'
;MDKKLSKKSKSKIKNFKIYLDERFPLVKNGIFILVFTLSAFFFSRVSNKDFKMFIFSSAEIFNNVILLFIIMFCFFFQLRILDEFKDFEEDSKYRSYRPVPRGIISLEELKKIGIGTVIIQILL
;
A
#
# COMPACT_ATOMS: atom_id res chain seq x y z
N MET A 1 -20.65 -26.84 -5.77
CA MET A 1 -19.53 -26.06 -6.37
C MET A 1 -19.24 -24.78 -5.57
N ASP A 2 -20.24 -24.06 -5.14
CA ASP A 2 -20.07 -22.76 -4.44
C ASP A 2 -19.38 -22.79 -3.07
N LYS A 3 -19.60 -23.81 -2.24
CA LYS A 3 -18.94 -23.94 -0.92
C LYS A 3 -17.41 -24.09 -1.00
N LYS A 4 -16.90 -24.77 -2.04
CA LYS A 4 -15.45 -25.00 -2.23
C LYS A 4 -14.74 -23.73 -2.71
N LEU A 5 -15.39 -22.94 -3.58
CA LEU A 5 -14.92 -21.63 -4.04
C LEU A 5 -14.92 -20.60 -2.90
N SER A 6 -15.96 -20.55 -2.08
CA SER A 6 -16.04 -19.70 -0.89
C SER A 6 -14.92 -20.00 0.12
N LYS A 7 -14.63 -21.28 0.37
CA LYS A 7 -13.55 -21.70 1.30
C LYS A 7 -12.17 -21.33 0.78
N LYS A 8 -11.92 -21.47 -0.54
CA LYS A 8 -10.64 -21.08 -1.18
C LYS A 8 -10.42 -19.56 -1.15
N SER A 9 -11.48 -18.77 -1.38
CA SER A 9 -11.43 -17.32 -1.32
C SER A 9 -11.14 -16.82 0.10
N LYS A 10 -11.82 -17.36 1.11
CA LYS A 10 -11.58 -17.04 2.53
C LYS A 10 -10.14 -17.36 2.96
N SER A 11 -9.56 -18.45 2.46
CA SER A 11 -8.17 -18.82 2.75
C SER A 11 -7.19 -17.79 2.15
N LYS A 12 -7.41 -17.33 0.92
CA LYS A 12 -6.56 -16.31 0.28
C LYS A 12 -6.59 -14.97 1.01
N ILE A 13 -7.77 -14.52 1.44
CA ILE A 13 -7.93 -13.28 2.22
C ILE A 13 -7.18 -13.39 3.55
N LYS A 14 -7.29 -14.54 4.24
CA LYS A 14 -6.55 -14.79 5.48
C LYS A 14 -5.05 -14.74 5.26
N ASN A 15 -4.55 -15.38 4.22
CA ASN A 15 -3.12 -15.40 3.87
C ASN A 15 -2.60 -13.99 3.53
N PHE A 16 -3.38 -13.21 2.79
CA PHE A 16 -3.04 -11.83 2.49
C PHE A 16 -3.02 -10.95 3.75
N LYS A 17 -3.95 -11.15 4.67
CA LYS A 17 -3.93 -10.47 5.97
C LYS A 17 -2.66 -10.79 6.76
N ILE A 18 -2.26 -12.06 6.84
CA ILE A 18 -1.01 -12.47 7.49
C ILE A 18 0.20 -11.76 6.84
N TYR A 19 0.23 -11.71 5.52
CA TYR A 19 1.28 -10.99 4.79
C TYR A 19 1.32 -9.50 5.18
N LEU A 20 0.17 -8.83 5.20
CA LEU A 20 0.08 -7.42 5.60
C LEU A 20 0.55 -7.21 7.03
N ASP A 21 0.09 -8.03 7.97
CA ASP A 21 0.45 -7.90 9.39
C ASP A 21 1.97 -8.06 9.62
N GLU A 22 2.61 -8.95 8.86
CA GLU A 22 4.05 -9.23 9.03
C GLU A 22 4.95 -8.31 8.20
N ARG A 23 4.53 -7.90 7.00
CA ARG A 23 5.40 -7.19 6.03
C ARG A 23 5.00 -5.75 5.77
N PHE A 24 3.75 -5.41 5.93
CA PHE A 24 3.23 -4.06 5.72
C PHE A 24 2.13 -3.73 6.73
N PRO A 25 2.44 -3.64 8.04
CA PRO A 25 1.45 -3.32 9.07
C PRO A 25 0.69 -2.04 8.74
N LEU A 26 -0.61 -2.18 8.40
CA LEU A 26 -1.41 -1.09 7.84
C LEU A 26 -1.45 0.14 8.73
N VAL A 27 -1.58 -0.03 10.05
CA VAL A 27 -1.67 1.10 10.98
C VAL A 27 -0.35 1.87 11.05
N LYS A 28 0.77 1.17 11.25
CA LYS A 28 2.09 1.82 11.34
C LYS A 28 2.46 2.54 10.05
N ASN A 29 2.34 1.84 8.92
CA ASN A 29 2.64 2.42 7.62
C ASN A 29 1.64 3.52 7.24
N GLY A 30 0.34 3.33 7.57
CA GLY A 30 -0.69 4.34 7.33
C GLY A 30 -0.40 5.64 8.05
N ILE A 31 -0.03 5.61 9.33
CA ILE A 31 0.34 6.81 10.10
C ILE A 31 1.58 7.48 9.49
N PHE A 32 2.62 6.70 9.17
CA PHE A 32 3.83 7.23 8.55
C PHE A 32 3.54 7.91 7.21
N ILE A 33 2.78 7.24 6.35
CA ILE A 33 2.40 7.76 5.03
C ILE A 33 1.52 9.00 5.17
N LEU A 34 0.61 9.04 6.16
CA LEU A 34 -0.23 10.20 6.41
C LEU A 34 0.61 11.42 6.82
N VAL A 35 1.55 11.26 7.75
CA VAL A 35 2.46 12.35 8.15
C VAL A 35 3.28 12.83 6.96
N PHE A 36 3.81 11.92 6.15
CA PHE A 36 4.55 12.27 4.94
C PHE A 36 3.69 13.02 3.92
N THR A 37 2.46 12.55 3.69
CA THR A 37 1.49 13.17 2.79
C THR A 37 1.13 14.58 3.23
N LEU A 38 0.84 14.78 4.51
CA LEU A 38 0.54 16.09 5.07
C LEU A 38 1.73 17.04 4.94
N SER A 39 2.93 16.57 5.26
CA SER A 39 4.15 17.36 5.12
C SER A 39 4.39 17.81 3.67
N ALA A 40 4.25 16.91 2.71
CA ALA A 40 4.39 17.21 1.29
C ALA A 40 3.31 18.21 0.80
N PHE A 41 2.08 18.01 1.24
CA PHE A 41 0.96 18.89 0.91
C PHE A 41 1.19 20.33 1.42
N PHE A 42 1.54 20.49 2.69
CA PHE A 42 1.80 21.80 3.28
C PHE A 42 3.06 22.45 2.70
N PHE A 43 4.13 21.68 2.47
CA PHE A 43 5.35 22.18 1.83
C PHE A 43 5.07 22.73 0.43
N SER A 44 4.31 22.02 -0.38
CA SER A 44 3.90 22.47 -1.72
C SER A 44 3.13 23.79 -1.67
N ARG A 45 2.26 23.97 -0.67
CA ARG A 45 1.48 25.20 -0.50
C ARG A 45 2.35 26.38 -0.10
N VAL A 46 3.26 26.18 0.84
CA VAL A 46 4.18 27.24 1.30
C VAL A 46 5.15 27.65 0.18
N SER A 47 5.67 26.69 -0.58
CA SER A 47 6.63 26.93 -1.65
C SER A 47 6.04 27.75 -2.80
N ASN A 48 4.78 27.54 -3.13
CA ASN A 48 4.13 28.23 -4.26
C ASN A 48 3.70 29.69 -3.95
N LYS A 49 4.02 30.22 -2.77
CA LYS A 49 3.65 31.59 -2.30
C LYS A 49 2.16 31.94 -2.49
N ASP A 50 1.33 30.94 -2.71
CA ASP A 50 -0.12 31.13 -2.81
C ASP A 50 -0.67 31.37 -1.40
N PHE A 51 -0.58 32.63 -0.97
CA PHE A 51 -1.17 33.12 0.29
C PHE A 51 -2.71 32.95 0.33
N LYS A 52 -3.30 32.42 -0.72
CA LYS A 52 -4.71 31.99 -0.78
C LYS A 52 -4.98 30.72 0.01
N MET A 53 -4.07 30.30 0.88
CA MET A 53 -4.21 29.11 1.74
C MET A 53 -5.45 29.15 2.66
N PHE A 54 -5.98 30.35 2.92
CA PHE A 54 -7.18 30.55 3.75
C PHE A 54 -8.51 30.53 2.98
N ILE A 55 -8.49 30.47 1.64
CA ILE A 55 -9.70 30.61 0.81
C ILE A 55 -10.25 29.25 0.35
N PHE A 56 -9.49 28.15 0.53
CA PHE A 56 -10.01 26.84 0.16
C PHE A 56 -11.03 26.34 1.19
N SER A 57 -12.14 25.84 0.68
CA SER A 57 -13.11 25.11 1.50
C SER A 57 -12.43 23.94 2.21
N SER A 58 -12.77 23.71 3.47
CA SER A 58 -12.26 22.56 4.23
C SER A 58 -12.45 21.23 3.48
N ALA A 59 -13.51 21.12 2.69
CA ALA A 59 -13.83 19.96 1.87
C ALA A 59 -12.81 19.76 0.73
N GLU A 60 -12.34 20.83 0.08
CA GLU A 60 -11.34 20.72 -0.99
C GLU A 60 -9.98 20.29 -0.46
N ILE A 61 -9.57 20.84 0.69
CA ILE A 61 -8.33 20.42 1.37
C ILE A 61 -8.41 18.94 1.72
N PHE A 62 -9.53 18.52 2.31
CA PHE A 62 -9.76 17.15 2.73
C PHE A 62 -9.71 16.17 1.53
N ASN A 63 -10.40 16.50 0.44
CA ASN A 63 -10.41 15.66 -0.77
C ASN A 63 -9.01 15.53 -1.40
N ASN A 64 -8.26 16.63 -1.48
CA ASN A 64 -6.91 16.62 -2.03
C ASN A 64 -5.94 15.81 -1.16
N VAL A 65 -6.03 15.94 0.16
CA VAL A 65 -5.20 15.17 1.10
C VAL A 65 -5.54 13.68 1.03
N ILE A 66 -6.83 13.32 0.98
CA ILE A 66 -7.24 11.91 0.83
C ILE A 66 -6.72 11.32 -0.48
N LEU A 67 -6.91 12.00 -1.60
CA LEU A 67 -6.44 11.55 -2.90
C LEU A 67 -4.92 11.32 -2.88
N LEU A 68 -4.17 12.28 -2.39
CA LEU A 68 -2.72 12.19 -2.28
C LEU A 68 -2.31 11.05 -1.34
N PHE A 69 -3.02 10.87 -0.22
CA PHE A 69 -2.77 9.78 0.72
C PHE A 69 -2.97 8.40 0.05
N ILE A 70 -4.05 8.21 -0.71
CA ILE A 70 -4.30 6.94 -1.42
C ILE A 70 -3.19 6.65 -2.44
N ILE A 71 -2.80 7.66 -3.22
CA ILE A 71 -1.71 7.53 -4.20
C ILE A 71 -0.40 7.15 -3.51
N MET A 72 -0.04 7.83 -2.43
CA MET A 72 1.18 7.56 -1.68
C MET A 72 1.13 6.20 -0.99
N PHE A 73 -0.02 5.81 -0.44
CA PHE A 73 -0.20 4.50 0.17
C PHE A 73 0.01 3.37 -0.84
N CYS A 74 -0.60 3.46 -2.02
CA CYS A 74 -0.39 2.51 -3.11
C CYS A 74 1.08 2.45 -3.53
N PHE A 75 1.76 3.60 -3.65
CA PHE A 75 3.16 3.68 -4.01
C PHE A 75 4.07 2.98 -2.98
N PHE A 76 3.94 3.27 -1.69
CA PHE A 76 4.71 2.61 -0.64
C PHE A 76 4.43 1.10 -0.58
N PHE A 77 3.18 0.70 -0.82
CA PHE A 77 2.82 -0.71 -0.88
C PHE A 77 3.46 -1.42 -2.10
N GLN A 78 3.51 -0.76 -3.26
CA GLN A 78 4.20 -1.27 -4.46
C GLN A 78 5.70 -1.43 -4.20
N LEU A 79 6.35 -0.47 -3.56
CA LEU A 79 7.75 -0.59 -3.16
C LEU A 79 7.96 -1.82 -2.28
N ARG A 80 7.05 -2.07 -1.35
CA ARG A 80 7.12 -3.27 -0.49
C ARG A 80 7.00 -4.56 -1.28
N ILE A 81 6.09 -4.60 -2.27
CA ILE A 81 5.97 -5.76 -3.15
C ILE A 81 7.25 -5.95 -3.97
N LEU A 82 7.83 -4.88 -4.51
CA LEU A 82 9.10 -4.96 -5.26
C LEU A 82 10.25 -5.49 -4.41
N ASP A 83 10.32 -5.13 -3.13
CA ASP A 83 11.30 -5.68 -2.19
C ASP A 83 11.17 -7.20 -2.06
N GLU A 84 9.94 -7.76 -2.04
CA GLU A 84 9.75 -9.20 -1.99
C GLU A 84 10.33 -9.92 -3.22
N PHE A 85 10.24 -9.30 -4.41
CA PHE A 85 10.85 -9.85 -5.62
C PHE A 85 12.37 -9.78 -5.59
N LYS A 86 12.90 -8.64 -5.15
CA LYS A 86 14.35 -8.41 -5.08
C LYS A 86 15.02 -9.36 -4.09
N ASP A 87 14.42 -9.51 -2.92
CA ASP A 87 15.04 -10.22 -1.80
C ASP A 87 14.66 -11.71 -1.74
N PHE A 88 13.89 -12.23 -2.71
CA PHE A 88 13.31 -13.58 -2.65
C PHE A 88 14.35 -14.69 -2.49
N GLU A 89 15.45 -14.63 -3.22
CA GLU A 89 16.51 -15.66 -3.16
C GLU A 89 17.21 -15.64 -1.80
N GLU A 90 17.56 -14.46 -1.31
CA GLU A 90 18.20 -14.28 -0.01
C GLU A 90 17.26 -14.70 1.13
N ASP A 91 16.00 -14.26 1.07
CA ASP A 91 15.00 -14.58 2.08
C ASP A 91 14.67 -16.08 2.10
N SER A 92 14.63 -16.73 0.95
CA SER A 92 14.43 -18.19 0.87
C SER A 92 15.56 -18.97 1.53
N LYS A 93 16.78 -18.45 1.48
CA LYS A 93 17.96 -19.09 2.04
C LYS A 93 18.16 -18.78 3.54
N TYR A 94 18.00 -17.53 3.93
CA TYR A 94 18.36 -17.07 5.28
C TYR A 94 17.17 -16.69 6.16
N ARG A 95 16.00 -16.43 5.57
CA ARG A 95 14.80 -15.94 6.25
C ARG A 95 13.54 -16.68 5.82
N SER A 96 13.65 -18.02 5.77
CA SER A 96 12.56 -18.92 5.32
C SER A 96 11.27 -18.79 6.12
N TYR A 97 11.30 -18.13 7.28
CA TYR A 97 10.12 -17.82 8.11
C TYR A 97 9.24 -16.69 7.54
N ARG A 98 9.74 -15.91 6.57
CA ARG A 98 8.96 -14.83 5.94
C ARG A 98 7.79 -15.37 5.12
N PRO A 99 6.68 -14.57 4.96
CA PRO A 99 5.43 -15.07 4.35
C PRO A 99 5.60 -15.64 2.94
N VAL A 100 6.44 -15.03 2.10
CA VAL A 100 6.64 -15.47 0.72
C VAL A 100 7.46 -16.78 0.67
N PRO A 101 8.66 -16.89 1.25
CA PRO A 101 9.39 -18.16 1.32
C PRO A 101 8.63 -19.27 2.02
N ARG A 102 7.82 -18.93 3.04
CA ARG A 102 6.99 -19.88 3.78
C ARG A 102 5.76 -20.38 2.99
N GLY A 103 5.48 -19.81 1.83
CA GLY A 103 4.38 -20.23 0.98
C GLY A 103 3.00 -19.69 1.40
N ILE A 104 2.94 -18.69 2.28
CA ILE A 104 1.67 -18.04 2.67
C ILE A 104 1.07 -17.29 1.49
N ILE A 105 1.90 -16.58 0.73
CA ILE A 105 1.53 -15.87 -0.48
C ILE A 105 2.62 -16.05 -1.53
N SER A 106 2.25 -16.20 -2.80
CA SER A 106 3.21 -16.33 -3.89
C SER A 106 3.61 -14.98 -4.46
N LEU A 107 4.81 -14.91 -5.07
CA LEU A 107 5.24 -13.74 -5.83
C LEU A 107 4.26 -13.38 -6.95
N GLU A 108 3.64 -14.38 -7.58
CA GLU A 108 2.67 -14.16 -8.64
C GLU A 108 1.37 -13.52 -8.13
N GLU A 109 0.91 -13.91 -6.94
CA GLU A 109 -0.22 -13.27 -6.28
C GLU A 109 0.10 -11.83 -5.90
N LEU A 110 1.29 -11.56 -5.36
CA LEU A 110 1.76 -10.20 -5.08
C LEU A 110 1.89 -9.35 -6.33
N LYS A 111 2.38 -9.90 -7.43
CA LYS A 111 2.44 -9.21 -8.73
C LYS A 111 1.05 -8.75 -9.19
N LYS A 112 0.05 -9.63 -9.12
CA LYS A 112 -1.33 -9.29 -9.48
C LYS A 112 -1.90 -8.16 -8.60
N ILE A 113 -1.63 -8.21 -7.30
CA ILE A 113 -2.05 -7.17 -6.36
C ILE A 113 -1.33 -5.84 -6.69
N GLY A 114 -0.02 -5.88 -6.94
CA GLY A 114 0.76 -4.71 -7.34
C GLY A 114 0.23 -4.06 -8.61
N ILE A 115 -0.07 -4.84 -9.65
CA ILE A 115 -0.69 -4.34 -10.88
C ILE A 115 -2.06 -3.71 -10.58
N GLY A 116 -2.87 -4.31 -9.71
CA GLY A 116 -4.14 -3.75 -9.28
C GLY A 116 -4.00 -2.37 -8.63
N THR A 117 -2.99 -2.16 -7.79
CA THR A 117 -2.71 -0.84 -7.18
C THR A 117 -2.26 0.19 -8.21
N VAL A 118 -1.48 -0.20 -9.23
CA VAL A 118 -1.12 0.69 -10.35
C VAL A 118 -2.36 1.13 -11.14
N ILE A 119 -3.26 0.19 -11.44
CA ILE A 119 -4.51 0.51 -12.13
C ILE A 119 -5.34 1.51 -11.32
N ILE A 120 -5.46 1.31 -10.01
CA ILE A 120 -6.16 2.25 -9.11
C ILE A 120 -5.53 3.65 -9.20
N GLN A 121 -4.20 3.76 -9.17
CA GLN A 121 -3.51 5.05 -9.28
C GLN A 121 -3.74 5.76 -10.61
N ILE A 122 -3.84 5.01 -11.71
CA ILE A 122 -4.11 5.58 -13.04
C ILE A 122 -5.56 6.08 -13.15
N LEU A 123 -6.49 5.43 -12.48
CA LEU A 123 -7.92 5.80 -12.49
C LEU A 123 -8.27 6.94 -11.54
N LEU A 124 -7.42 7.25 -10.56
CA LEU A 124 -7.59 8.37 -9.62
C LEU A 124 -7.13 9.69 -10.23
#